data_efbcb10cdefb2b461919257ff9802f52
#
_entry.id   efbcb10cdefb2b461919257ff9802f52
#
_cell.length_a   1.000
_cell.length_b   1.000
_cell.length_c   1.000
_cell.angle_alpha   90.00
_cell.angle_beta   90.00
_cell.angle_gamma   90.00
#
_symmetry.space_group_name_H-M   'P 1'
#
loop_
_entity.id
_entity.type
_entity.pdbx_description
1 polymer ?
#
loop_
_entity_poly.entity_id
_entity_poly.type
_entity_poly.pdbx_seq_one_letter_code
_entity_poly.pdbx_strand_id
1 'polypeptide(L)'
;MSDHEIPWGMQIAVRYDKVHPPRRIDVVEAAARGVVALLASSRAAPGGDWHDAVERWRNGRIRKLVRRARGRRWEEVQELPGATVTQAGPAGWGRAAARAFVPGPVRPLPPALAKTQVEGTHFPHGDELPPPPAAITDAVVREAGAIEGIELTSASTSSHALVTIEVTPLEEMTSGKLCAQAAHAAQLAWQSPAMPSTTRAAWAAQDYRVRVVFPTPDAWAAAARPVSVMDAGFTELDGPAETARAVW
;
A
#
# COMPACT_ATOMS: atom_id res chain seq x y z
N MET A 1 -14.88 -27.21 23.73
CA MET A 1 -14.40 -26.88 22.36
C MET A 1 -14.30 -25.38 22.32
N SER A 2 -13.08 -24.83 22.38
CA SER A 2 -12.89 -23.38 22.30
C SER A 2 -13.24 -22.97 20.87
N ASP A 3 -14.25 -22.14 20.75
CA ASP A 3 -14.63 -21.45 19.52
C ASP A 3 -13.40 -20.61 19.09
N HIS A 4 -12.62 -21.11 18.13
CA HIS A 4 -11.52 -20.33 17.60
C HIS A 4 -12.13 -19.15 16.87
N GLU A 5 -12.14 -18.03 17.57
CA GLU A 5 -12.68 -16.78 17.02
C GLU A 5 -12.08 -16.51 15.64
N ILE A 6 -12.95 -16.38 14.62
CA ILE A 6 -12.52 -16.12 13.25
C ILE A 6 -11.66 -14.86 13.24
N PRO A 7 -10.42 -14.94 12.77
CA PRO A 7 -9.55 -13.77 12.77
C PRO A 7 -10.10 -12.66 11.88
N TRP A 8 -9.83 -11.43 12.28
CA TRP A 8 -10.20 -10.24 11.53
C TRP A 8 -9.05 -9.76 10.65
N GLY A 9 -9.39 -9.20 9.51
CA GLY A 9 -8.44 -8.65 8.57
C GLY A 9 -8.98 -7.41 7.85
N MET A 10 -8.08 -6.55 7.42
CA MET A 10 -8.39 -5.49 6.48
C MET A 10 -8.10 -6.01 5.07
N GLN A 11 -9.14 -6.08 4.26
CA GLN A 11 -8.98 -6.39 2.83
C GLN A 11 -8.56 -5.13 2.08
N ILE A 12 -7.73 -5.27 1.06
CA ILE A 12 -7.31 -4.20 0.17
C ILE A 12 -7.49 -4.69 -1.26
N ALA A 13 -8.39 -4.09 -2.03
CA ALA A 13 -8.47 -4.37 -3.45
C ALA A 13 -7.58 -3.39 -4.22
N VAL A 14 -6.76 -3.91 -5.12
CA VAL A 14 -5.96 -3.13 -6.05
C VAL A 14 -6.52 -3.30 -7.47
N ARG A 15 -6.69 -2.19 -8.19
CA ARG A 15 -7.22 -2.21 -9.55
C ARG A 15 -6.16 -2.72 -10.50
N TYR A 16 -6.56 -3.63 -11.37
CA TYR A 16 -5.72 -4.10 -12.47
C TYR A 16 -6.36 -3.75 -13.82
N ASP A 17 -5.64 -2.98 -14.62
CA ASP A 17 -5.97 -2.69 -16.01
C ASP A 17 -5.01 -3.47 -16.92
N LYS A 18 -5.56 -4.26 -17.87
CA LYS A 18 -4.74 -5.05 -18.77
C LYS A 18 -4.18 -4.24 -19.94
N VAL A 19 -4.90 -3.20 -20.34
CA VAL A 19 -4.55 -2.38 -21.50
C VAL A 19 -3.53 -1.33 -21.10
N HIS A 20 -3.72 -0.73 -19.92
CA HIS A 20 -2.85 0.28 -19.35
C HIS A 20 -2.48 -0.13 -17.92
N PRO A 21 -1.56 -1.09 -17.75
CA PRO A 21 -1.19 -1.57 -16.44
C PRO A 21 -0.50 -0.45 -15.65
N PRO A 22 -0.87 -0.26 -14.38
CA PRO A 22 -0.14 0.64 -13.50
C PRO A 22 1.20 0.01 -13.12
N ARG A 23 2.20 0.84 -12.83
CA ARG A 23 3.47 0.36 -12.29
C ARG A 23 3.26 -0.21 -10.89
N ARG A 24 4.03 -1.25 -10.55
CA ARG A 24 3.99 -1.89 -9.23
C ARG A 24 4.14 -0.89 -8.07
N ILE A 25 5.09 0.05 -8.20
CA ILE A 25 5.34 1.05 -7.15
C ILE A 25 4.14 1.96 -6.91
N ASP A 26 3.44 2.41 -7.96
CA ASP A 26 2.25 3.26 -7.82
C ASP A 26 1.10 2.51 -7.15
N VAL A 27 0.99 1.20 -7.39
CA VAL A 27 0.00 0.34 -6.72
C VAL A 27 0.31 0.19 -5.23
N VAL A 28 1.59 0.01 -4.88
CA VAL A 28 2.05 -0.08 -3.48
C VAL A 28 1.77 1.22 -2.73
N GLU A 29 2.08 2.37 -3.33
CA GLU A 29 1.79 3.68 -2.75
C GLU A 29 0.29 3.92 -2.60
N ALA A 30 -0.53 3.56 -3.60
CA ALA A 30 -1.98 3.66 -3.50
C ALA A 30 -2.56 2.79 -2.37
N ALA A 31 -2.05 1.56 -2.21
CA ALA A 31 -2.48 0.65 -1.14
C ALA A 31 -2.14 1.21 0.25
N ALA A 32 -0.92 1.73 0.43
CA ALA A 32 -0.47 2.35 1.67
C ALA A 32 -1.35 3.57 2.03
N ARG A 33 -1.57 4.47 1.08
CA ARG A 33 -2.43 5.65 1.23
C ARG A 33 -3.88 5.27 1.53
N GLY A 34 -4.42 4.26 0.87
CA GLY A 34 -5.80 3.80 1.08
C GLY A 34 -6.06 3.33 2.51
N VAL A 35 -5.11 2.63 3.11
CA VAL A 35 -5.19 2.20 4.51
C VAL A 35 -5.19 3.39 5.46
N VAL A 36 -4.27 4.35 5.26
CA VAL A 36 -4.22 5.55 6.12
C VAL A 36 -5.48 6.40 5.94
N ALA A 37 -5.95 6.60 4.71
CA ALA A 37 -7.18 7.35 4.42
C ALA A 37 -8.42 6.75 5.11
N LEU A 38 -8.51 5.40 5.16
CA LEU A 38 -9.57 4.73 5.89
C LEU A 38 -9.47 5.00 7.40
N LEU A 39 -8.28 4.81 7.97
CA LEU A 39 -8.05 4.94 9.41
C LEU A 39 -8.16 6.38 9.92
N ALA A 40 -7.84 7.36 9.07
CA ALA A 40 -7.94 8.78 9.36
C ALA A 40 -9.34 9.37 9.11
N SER A 41 -10.24 8.60 8.52
CA SER A 41 -11.61 9.02 8.25
C SER A 41 -12.36 9.30 9.55
N SER A 42 -13.22 10.32 9.56
CA SER A 42 -14.16 10.58 10.67
C SER A 42 -15.06 9.39 10.96
N ARG A 43 -15.34 8.54 9.97
CA ARG A 43 -16.10 7.30 10.14
C ARG A 43 -15.36 6.25 10.98
N ALA A 44 -14.02 6.28 11.02
CA ALA A 44 -13.18 5.41 11.85
C ALA A 44 -12.86 6.02 13.24
N ALA A 45 -13.14 7.31 13.43
CA ALA A 45 -12.96 7.99 14.70
C ALA A 45 -14.02 7.55 15.74
N PRO A 46 -13.79 7.79 17.05
CA PRO A 46 -14.80 7.51 18.08
C PRO A 46 -16.16 8.09 17.73
N GLY A 47 -17.20 7.25 17.77
CA GLY A 47 -18.57 7.59 17.38
C GLY A 47 -18.87 7.44 15.88
N GLY A 48 -17.87 7.16 15.03
CA GLY A 48 -18.09 6.85 13.62
C GLY A 48 -18.54 5.39 13.41
N ASP A 49 -19.22 5.15 12.31
CA ASP A 49 -19.83 3.85 11.99
C ASP A 49 -18.81 2.73 11.65
N TRP A 50 -17.55 3.06 11.47
CA TRP A 50 -16.45 2.10 11.27
C TRP A 50 -15.59 1.88 12.51
N HIS A 51 -15.81 2.69 13.56
CA HIS A 51 -14.96 2.72 14.75
C HIS A 51 -14.78 1.35 15.39
N ASP A 52 -15.89 0.68 15.73
CA ASP A 52 -15.85 -0.59 16.46
C ASP A 52 -15.14 -1.69 15.65
N ALA A 53 -15.37 -1.72 14.34
CA ALA A 53 -14.71 -2.67 13.46
C ALA A 53 -13.20 -2.42 13.36
N VAL A 54 -12.79 -1.15 13.28
CA VAL A 54 -11.38 -0.75 13.25
C VAL A 54 -10.69 -1.05 14.57
N GLU A 55 -11.32 -0.73 15.72
CA GLU A 55 -10.75 -1.02 17.04
C GLU A 55 -10.64 -2.53 17.29
N ARG A 56 -11.67 -3.31 16.96
CA ARG A 56 -11.60 -4.77 17.09
C ARG A 56 -10.45 -5.36 16.29
N TRP A 57 -10.26 -4.91 15.05
CA TRP A 57 -9.16 -5.36 14.20
C TRP A 57 -7.80 -4.91 14.76
N ARG A 58 -7.68 -3.68 15.23
CA ARG A 58 -6.46 -3.10 15.78
C ARG A 58 -5.98 -3.82 17.02
N ASN A 59 -6.91 -4.19 17.91
CA ASN A 59 -6.63 -4.89 19.17
C ASN A 59 -6.37 -6.39 19.00
N GLY A 60 -6.59 -6.92 17.79
CA GLY A 60 -6.30 -8.30 17.43
C GLY A 60 -4.95 -8.46 16.74
N ARG A 61 -4.76 -9.61 16.06
CA ARG A 61 -3.63 -9.79 15.14
C ARG A 61 -3.89 -8.98 13.89
N ILE A 62 -3.08 -7.94 13.66
CA ILE A 62 -3.20 -7.11 12.47
C ILE A 62 -2.88 -7.94 11.23
N ARG A 63 -3.87 -8.09 10.34
CA ARG A 63 -3.74 -8.77 9.05
C ARG A 63 -4.25 -7.87 7.96
N LYS A 64 -3.49 -7.79 6.87
CA LYS A 64 -3.90 -7.14 5.63
C LYS A 64 -3.83 -8.15 4.51
N LEU A 65 -4.91 -8.26 3.74
CA LEU A 65 -4.99 -9.18 2.61
C LEU A 65 -5.22 -8.38 1.34
N VAL A 66 -4.29 -8.47 0.42
CA VAL A 66 -4.36 -7.72 -0.84
C VAL A 66 -4.96 -8.59 -1.93
N ARG A 67 -5.88 -8.01 -2.68
CA ARG A 67 -6.65 -8.66 -3.74
C ARG A 67 -6.58 -7.86 -5.02
N ARG A 68 -6.50 -8.53 -6.14
CA ARG A 68 -6.53 -7.91 -7.45
C ARG A 68 -7.95 -7.95 -8.02
N ALA A 69 -8.49 -6.77 -8.38
CA ALA A 69 -9.78 -6.60 -9.00
C ALA A 69 -9.67 -5.90 -10.35
N ARG A 70 -10.45 -6.33 -11.36
CA ARG A 70 -10.46 -5.74 -12.70
C ARG A 70 -11.87 -5.61 -13.25
N GLY A 71 -12.08 -4.63 -14.13
CA GLY A 71 -13.35 -4.39 -14.81
C GLY A 71 -14.52 -4.38 -13.81
N ARG A 72 -15.59 -5.10 -14.12
CA ARG A 72 -16.78 -5.18 -13.28
C ARG A 72 -16.49 -5.56 -11.81
N ARG A 73 -15.46 -6.39 -11.54
CA ARG A 73 -15.09 -6.74 -10.16
C ARG A 73 -14.57 -5.55 -9.38
N TRP A 74 -13.83 -4.66 -10.05
CA TRP A 74 -13.41 -3.41 -9.43
C TRP A 74 -14.59 -2.49 -9.11
N GLU A 75 -15.59 -2.44 -9.98
CA GLU A 75 -16.81 -1.67 -9.77
C GLU A 75 -17.63 -2.24 -8.60
N GLU A 76 -17.86 -3.56 -8.59
CA GLU A 76 -18.61 -4.25 -7.53
C GLU A 76 -18.00 -4.04 -6.14
N VAL A 77 -16.68 -4.01 -5.99
CA VAL A 77 -16.05 -3.79 -4.69
C VAL A 77 -16.14 -2.33 -4.22
N GLN A 78 -16.42 -1.37 -5.10
CA GLN A 78 -16.59 0.04 -4.70
C GLN A 78 -17.87 0.25 -3.86
N GLU A 79 -18.85 -0.63 -3.94
CA GLU A 79 -20.09 -0.56 -3.16
C GLU A 79 -19.90 -0.97 -1.68
N LEU A 80 -18.80 -1.64 -1.36
CA LEU A 80 -18.50 -2.06 0.02
C LEU A 80 -17.91 -0.90 0.82
N PRO A 81 -18.15 -0.82 2.15
CA PRO A 81 -17.56 0.23 3.00
C PRO A 81 -16.04 0.25 2.94
N GLY A 82 -15.45 1.42 2.71
CA GLY A 82 -14.01 1.57 2.58
C GLY A 82 -13.58 2.92 1.99
N ALA A 83 -12.27 3.10 1.84
CA ALA A 83 -11.65 4.28 1.27
C ALA A 83 -10.89 3.92 -0.02
N THR A 84 -11.16 4.66 -1.10
CA THR A 84 -10.47 4.49 -2.39
C THR A 84 -9.49 5.63 -2.61
N VAL A 85 -8.28 5.27 -3.02
CA VAL A 85 -7.22 6.20 -3.40
C VAL A 85 -6.75 5.88 -4.80
N THR A 86 -6.47 6.92 -5.57
CA THR A 86 -5.82 6.81 -6.88
C THR A 86 -4.42 7.41 -6.83
N GLN A 87 -3.49 6.79 -7.52
CA GLN A 87 -2.12 7.24 -7.67
C GLN A 87 -1.79 7.35 -9.16
N ALA A 88 -1.38 8.53 -9.59
CA ALA A 88 -0.87 8.71 -10.93
C ALA A 88 0.60 8.29 -10.96
N GLY A 89 0.95 7.44 -11.90
CA GLY A 89 2.33 7.21 -12.30
C GLY A 89 2.81 8.27 -13.28
N PRO A 90 4.04 8.15 -13.81
CA PRO A 90 4.50 8.96 -14.92
C PRO A 90 3.55 8.88 -16.10
N ALA A 91 3.54 9.92 -16.93
CA ALA A 91 2.72 9.93 -18.13
C ALA A 91 3.01 8.70 -19.03
N GLY A 92 1.96 8.12 -19.60
CA GLY A 92 2.06 6.94 -20.47
C GLY A 92 1.77 5.60 -19.78
N TRP A 93 1.77 5.53 -18.46
CA TRP A 93 1.35 4.35 -17.70
C TRP A 93 -0.04 4.48 -17.11
N GLY A 94 -0.63 3.33 -16.78
CA GLY A 94 -1.95 3.29 -16.16
C GLY A 94 -1.95 3.91 -14.77
N ARG A 95 -3.09 4.48 -14.41
CA ARG A 95 -3.29 5.02 -13.06
C ARG A 95 -3.54 3.87 -12.10
N ALA A 96 -2.76 3.78 -11.02
CA ALA A 96 -3.01 2.88 -9.92
C ALA A 96 -4.23 3.33 -9.10
N ALA A 97 -4.98 2.36 -8.59
CA ALA A 97 -6.05 2.60 -7.64
C ALA A 97 -6.11 1.47 -6.63
N ALA A 98 -6.32 1.80 -5.37
CA ALA A 98 -6.53 0.86 -4.29
C ALA A 98 -7.71 1.26 -3.42
N ARG A 99 -8.45 0.25 -2.93
CA ARG A 99 -9.51 0.44 -1.94
C ARG A 99 -9.21 -0.39 -0.71
N ALA A 100 -9.02 0.27 0.43
CA ALA A 100 -9.00 -0.36 1.74
C ALA A 100 -10.43 -0.48 2.25
N PHE A 101 -10.79 -1.66 2.76
CA PHE A 101 -12.13 -1.92 3.28
C PHE A 101 -12.16 -1.85 4.81
N VAL A 102 -13.29 -1.48 5.34
CA VAL A 102 -13.54 -1.59 6.78
C VAL A 102 -13.19 -3.02 7.24
N PRO A 103 -12.38 -3.19 8.29
CA PRO A 103 -11.98 -4.50 8.75
C PRO A 103 -13.18 -5.38 9.11
N GLY A 104 -13.01 -6.66 8.88
CA GLY A 104 -14.03 -7.66 9.18
C GLY A 104 -13.44 -9.06 9.31
N PRO A 105 -14.27 -10.08 9.58
CA PRO A 105 -13.83 -11.46 9.64
C PRO A 105 -13.23 -11.88 8.29
N VAL A 106 -12.14 -12.66 8.32
CA VAL A 106 -11.49 -13.13 7.09
C VAL A 106 -12.36 -14.12 6.30
N ARG A 107 -13.39 -14.66 6.92
CA ARG A 107 -14.41 -15.53 6.31
C ARG A 107 -15.70 -15.57 7.16
N PRO A 108 -16.92 -15.68 6.54
CA PRO A 108 -17.12 -15.54 5.09
C PRO A 108 -16.83 -14.11 4.62
N LEU A 109 -16.38 -13.97 3.39
CA LEU A 109 -16.18 -12.67 2.76
C LEU A 109 -17.47 -12.20 2.07
N PRO A 110 -17.69 -10.88 1.96
CA PRO A 110 -18.69 -10.34 1.06
C PRO A 110 -18.53 -10.90 -0.35
N PRO A 111 -19.61 -11.23 -1.08
CA PRO A 111 -19.54 -11.88 -2.39
C PRO A 111 -18.68 -11.15 -3.42
N ALA A 112 -18.68 -9.81 -3.39
CA ALA A 112 -17.84 -9.01 -4.28
C ALA A 112 -16.35 -9.24 -4.04
N LEU A 113 -15.92 -9.31 -2.77
CA LEU A 113 -14.52 -9.59 -2.40
C LEU A 113 -14.13 -11.05 -2.65
N ALA A 114 -15.04 -12.00 -2.35
CA ALA A 114 -14.76 -13.42 -2.55
C ALA A 114 -14.43 -13.78 -4.01
N LYS A 115 -14.92 -12.97 -4.96
CA LYS A 115 -14.67 -13.14 -6.40
C LYS A 115 -13.39 -12.46 -6.91
N THR A 116 -12.61 -11.81 -6.04
CA THR A 116 -11.34 -11.19 -6.41
C THR A 116 -10.17 -12.12 -6.15
N GLN A 117 -9.10 -11.95 -6.92
CA GLN A 117 -7.91 -12.79 -6.81
C GLN A 117 -7.02 -12.34 -5.66
N VAL A 118 -6.64 -13.25 -4.77
CA VAL A 118 -5.70 -13.00 -3.65
C VAL A 118 -4.32 -13.60 -3.92
N GLU A 119 -4.25 -14.86 -4.33
CA GLU A 119 -2.99 -15.51 -4.67
C GLU A 119 -2.45 -15.02 -6.01
N GLY A 120 -1.13 -14.97 -6.14
CA GLY A 120 -0.46 -14.53 -7.36
C GLY A 120 -0.83 -13.11 -7.77
N THR A 121 -1.15 -12.24 -6.81
CA THR A 121 -1.35 -10.81 -7.08
C THR A 121 -0.02 -10.24 -7.54
N HIS A 122 0.07 -9.92 -8.84
CA HIS A 122 1.26 -9.42 -9.49
C HIS A 122 0.93 -8.15 -10.28
N PHE A 123 1.86 -7.22 -10.28
CA PHE A 123 1.88 -6.02 -11.12
C PHE A 123 3.27 -5.89 -11.75
N PRO A 124 3.35 -5.42 -12.99
CA PRO A 124 4.61 -5.38 -13.70
C PRO A 124 5.64 -4.46 -13.03
N HIS A 125 6.88 -4.88 -13.06
CA HIS A 125 8.06 -4.07 -12.78
C HIS A 125 8.42 -3.22 -14.00
N GLY A 126 9.47 -2.40 -13.84
CA GLY A 126 9.90 -1.48 -14.83
C GLY A 126 10.18 -2.08 -16.20
N ASP A 127 10.95 -3.15 -16.25
CA ASP A 127 11.34 -3.86 -17.46
C ASP A 127 10.20 -4.68 -18.11
N GLU A 128 9.16 -5.02 -17.36
CA GLU A 128 7.97 -5.69 -17.87
C GLU A 128 6.93 -4.73 -18.45
N LEU A 129 7.10 -3.43 -18.22
CA LEU A 129 6.21 -2.40 -18.76
C LEU A 129 6.67 -2.00 -20.16
N PRO A 130 5.73 -1.75 -21.10
CA PRO A 130 6.12 -1.17 -22.37
C PRO A 130 6.79 0.19 -22.14
N PRO A 131 7.86 0.52 -22.89
CA PRO A 131 8.51 1.82 -22.77
C PRO A 131 7.47 2.93 -23.01
N PRO A 132 7.50 4.03 -22.23
CA PRO A 132 6.63 5.16 -22.50
C PRO A 132 6.92 5.74 -23.88
N PRO A 133 5.93 6.30 -24.56
CA PRO A 133 6.17 7.01 -25.84
C PRO A 133 7.28 8.06 -25.67
N ALA A 134 8.20 8.15 -26.61
CA ALA A 134 9.39 9.01 -26.52
C ALA A 134 9.07 10.50 -26.21
N ALA A 135 7.95 11.03 -26.74
CA ALA A 135 7.50 12.38 -26.45
C ALA A 135 7.14 12.64 -24.97
N ILE A 136 6.86 11.58 -24.22
CA ILE A 136 6.49 11.65 -22.79
C ILE A 136 7.74 11.53 -21.92
N THR A 137 8.76 10.81 -22.37
CA THR A 137 10.01 10.58 -21.63
C THR A 137 10.70 11.91 -21.31
N ASP A 138 10.79 12.83 -22.27
CA ASP A 138 11.47 14.12 -22.10
C ASP A 138 10.71 15.08 -21.17
N ALA A 139 9.39 15.01 -21.13
CA ALA A 139 8.58 15.81 -20.22
C ALA A 139 8.67 15.29 -18.77
N VAL A 140 8.64 13.98 -18.60
CA VAL A 140 8.73 13.31 -17.29
C VAL A 140 10.14 13.45 -16.70
N VAL A 141 11.20 13.35 -17.51
CA VAL A 141 12.58 13.58 -17.06
C VAL A 141 12.77 15.03 -16.59
N ARG A 142 12.14 16.00 -17.27
CA ARG A 142 12.17 17.41 -16.84
C ARG A 142 11.40 17.68 -15.55
N GLU A 143 10.27 17.02 -15.35
CA GLU A 143 9.40 17.21 -14.18
C GLU A 143 9.92 16.46 -12.93
N ALA A 144 10.54 15.31 -13.12
CA ALA A 144 11.13 14.51 -12.04
C ALA A 144 12.48 15.06 -11.53
N GLY A 145 13.06 16.07 -12.22
CA GLY A 145 14.43 16.52 -11.98
C GLY A 145 15.40 15.36 -12.25
N ALA A 146 16.29 15.49 -13.20
CA ALA A 146 17.22 14.43 -13.59
C ALA A 146 18.03 13.92 -12.39
N ILE A 147 17.52 12.88 -11.74
CA ILE A 147 18.30 12.05 -10.82
C ILE A 147 18.94 11.00 -11.74
N GLU A 148 20.19 11.23 -12.10
CA GLU A 148 20.98 10.29 -12.87
C GLU A 148 20.88 8.89 -12.26
N GLY A 149 20.45 7.91 -13.04
CA GLY A 149 20.45 6.50 -12.67
C GLY A 149 19.16 5.94 -12.06
N ILE A 150 18.07 6.71 -11.93
CA ILE A 150 16.78 6.15 -11.50
C ILE A 150 16.00 5.66 -12.73
N GLU A 151 15.77 4.36 -12.80
CA GLU A 151 14.83 3.79 -13.76
C GLU A 151 13.43 4.37 -13.50
N LEU A 152 12.93 5.24 -14.38
CA LEU A 152 11.60 5.86 -14.34
C LEU A 152 10.47 4.85 -14.15
N THR A 153 10.74 3.60 -14.49
CA THR A 153 9.82 2.48 -14.40
C THR A 153 9.64 1.95 -12.98
N SER A 154 10.64 2.12 -12.10
CA SER A 154 10.65 1.55 -10.74
C SER A 154 10.69 2.62 -9.64
N ALA A 155 11.05 3.85 -9.96
CA ALA A 155 11.16 4.92 -8.97
C ALA A 155 9.80 5.55 -8.63
N SER A 156 9.63 5.91 -7.36
CA SER A 156 8.48 6.69 -6.89
C SER A 156 8.49 8.08 -7.53
N THR A 157 7.32 8.53 -8.01
CA THR A 157 7.09 9.91 -8.42
C THR A 157 6.65 10.82 -7.28
N SER A 158 6.53 10.28 -6.07
CA SER A 158 6.11 11.01 -4.86
C SER A 158 7.31 11.65 -4.14
N SER A 159 8.18 12.35 -4.87
CA SER A 159 9.44 12.94 -4.35
C SER A 159 9.25 13.90 -3.16
N HIS A 160 8.10 14.56 -3.08
CA HIS A 160 7.75 15.51 -2.02
C HIS A 160 6.87 14.92 -0.91
N ALA A 161 6.70 13.59 -0.87
CA ALA A 161 5.94 12.95 0.20
C ALA A 161 6.67 13.11 1.54
N LEU A 162 5.91 13.47 2.58
CA LEU A 162 6.42 13.63 3.94
C LEU A 162 6.81 12.30 4.58
N VAL A 163 6.17 11.22 4.18
CA VAL A 163 6.44 9.89 4.71
C VAL A 163 7.10 9.04 3.63
N THR A 164 8.28 8.53 3.95
CA THR A 164 8.98 7.55 3.13
C THR A 164 8.83 6.16 3.74
N ILE A 165 8.49 5.19 2.91
CA ILE A 165 8.43 3.78 3.26
C ILE A 165 9.61 3.10 2.58
N GLU A 166 10.53 2.58 3.38
CA GLU A 166 11.63 1.76 2.93
C GLU A 166 11.19 0.30 2.94
N VAL A 167 11.42 -0.40 1.84
CA VAL A 167 11.14 -1.84 1.72
C VAL A 167 12.47 -2.60 1.78
N THR A 168 12.50 -3.71 2.48
CA THR A 168 13.70 -4.54 2.60
C THR A 168 14.25 -4.94 1.23
N PRO A 169 15.55 -4.80 1.01
CA PRO A 169 16.21 -5.33 -0.17
C PRO A 169 16.62 -6.82 -0.02
N LEU A 170 16.37 -7.41 1.16
CA LEU A 170 16.86 -8.75 1.51
C LEU A 170 15.85 -9.86 1.17
N GLU A 171 14.61 -9.49 0.91
CA GLU A 171 13.51 -10.44 0.68
C GLU A 171 12.74 -10.08 -0.59
N GLU A 172 12.54 -11.06 -1.45
CA GLU A 172 11.61 -10.90 -2.57
C GLU A 172 10.18 -11.09 -2.10
N MET A 173 9.32 -10.14 -2.46
CA MET A 173 7.90 -10.19 -2.12
C MET A 173 7.04 -10.05 -3.37
N THR A 174 5.96 -10.83 -3.45
CA THR A 174 4.92 -10.57 -4.46
C THR A 174 4.34 -9.16 -4.31
N SER A 175 3.75 -8.63 -5.36
CA SER A 175 3.12 -7.30 -5.31
C SER A 175 2.05 -7.21 -4.22
N GLY A 176 1.32 -8.30 -3.96
CA GLY A 176 0.32 -8.37 -2.90
C GLY A 176 0.94 -8.25 -1.51
N LYS A 177 2.00 -9.00 -1.25
CA LYS A 177 2.75 -8.96 0.01
C LYS A 177 3.36 -7.57 0.21
N LEU A 178 4.01 -7.04 -0.82
CA LEU A 178 4.62 -5.71 -0.81
C LEU A 178 3.60 -4.61 -0.46
N CYS A 179 2.43 -4.61 -1.10
CA CYS A 179 1.32 -3.69 -0.77
C CYS A 179 0.89 -3.82 0.70
N ALA A 180 0.79 -5.04 1.22
CA ALA A 180 0.39 -5.28 2.61
C ALA A 180 1.43 -4.73 3.60
N GLN A 181 2.72 -4.94 3.35
CA GLN A 181 3.82 -4.49 4.21
C GLN A 181 3.98 -2.97 4.17
N ALA A 182 3.95 -2.36 2.98
CA ALA A 182 3.99 -0.91 2.85
C ALA A 182 2.77 -0.24 3.52
N ALA A 183 1.58 -0.81 3.35
CA ALA A 183 0.38 -0.33 4.04
C ALA A 183 0.47 -0.51 5.57
N HIS A 184 1.20 -1.53 6.06
CA HIS A 184 1.43 -1.70 7.48
C HIS A 184 2.40 -0.65 8.02
N ALA A 185 3.48 -0.37 7.31
CA ALA A 185 4.41 0.70 7.68
C ALA A 185 3.71 2.08 7.71
N ALA A 186 2.89 2.39 6.70
CA ALA A 186 2.13 3.63 6.66
C ALA A 186 1.10 3.72 7.82
N GLN A 187 0.42 2.62 8.15
CA GLN A 187 -0.47 2.57 9.31
C GLN A 187 0.28 2.87 10.60
N LEU A 188 1.40 2.20 10.84
CA LEU A 188 2.19 2.39 12.05
C LEU A 188 2.77 3.81 12.14
N ALA A 189 3.17 4.40 11.02
CA ALA A 189 3.58 5.81 10.96
C ALA A 189 2.43 6.74 11.37
N TRP A 190 1.24 6.56 10.82
CA TRP A 190 0.05 7.32 11.16
C TRP A 190 -0.32 7.21 12.65
N GLN A 191 -0.16 6.03 13.22
CA GLN A 191 -0.50 5.73 14.61
C GLN A 191 0.64 6.04 15.60
N SER A 192 1.84 6.33 15.10
CA SER A 192 3.01 6.55 15.95
C SER A 192 2.84 7.77 16.86
N PRO A 193 3.00 7.62 18.17
CA PRO A 193 3.03 8.76 19.07
C PRO A 193 4.24 9.68 18.84
N ALA A 194 5.29 9.16 18.19
CA ALA A 194 6.49 9.92 17.85
C ALA A 194 6.29 10.87 16.64
N MET A 195 5.24 10.67 15.85
CA MET A 195 4.93 11.58 14.75
C MET A 195 4.32 12.88 15.29
N PRO A 196 4.96 14.04 15.06
CA PRO A 196 4.42 15.33 15.48
C PRO A 196 3.01 15.58 14.88
N SER A 197 2.13 16.19 15.65
CA SER A 197 0.77 16.51 15.18
C SER A 197 0.77 17.42 13.95
N THR A 198 1.75 18.34 13.85
CA THR A 198 1.94 19.20 12.68
C THR A 198 2.33 18.41 11.44
N THR A 199 3.24 17.44 11.57
CA THR A 199 3.62 16.53 10.46
C THR A 199 2.42 15.69 10.02
N ARG A 200 1.65 15.15 10.99
CA ARG A 200 0.45 14.37 10.69
C ARG A 200 -0.59 15.20 9.97
N ALA A 201 -0.84 16.44 10.37
CA ALA A 201 -1.76 17.35 9.71
C ALA A 201 -1.27 17.72 8.28
N ALA A 202 0.02 17.98 8.11
CA ALA A 202 0.60 18.25 6.80
C ALA A 202 0.52 17.02 5.87
N TRP A 203 0.72 15.81 6.43
CA TRP A 203 0.57 14.57 5.66
C TRP A 203 -0.90 14.34 5.24
N ALA A 204 -1.85 14.64 6.12
CA ALA A 204 -3.28 14.59 5.77
C ALA A 204 -3.62 15.59 4.65
N ALA A 205 -3.07 16.79 4.68
CA ALA A 205 -3.26 17.81 3.63
C ALA A 205 -2.66 17.39 2.27
N GLN A 206 -1.75 16.40 2.25
CA GLN A 206 -1.20 15.79 1.05
C GLN A 206 -1.92 14.48 0.66
N ASP A 207 -3.15 14.25 1.14
CA ASP A 207 -3.89 13.01 0.91
C ASP A 207 -3.09 11.75 1.29
N TYR A 208 -2.34 11.83 2.39
CA TYR A 208 -1.50 10.74 2.92
C TYR A 208 -0.48 10.21 1.92
N ARG A 209 0.05 11.07 1.05
CA ARG A 209 1.05 10.68 0.05
C ARG A 209 2.25 10.06 0.72
N VAL A 210 2.71 8.94 0.16
CA VAL A 210 3.92 8.23 0.59
C VAL A 210 4.88 8.11 -0.57
N ARG A 211 6.15 8.03 -0.27
CA ARG A 211 7.22 7.65 -1.17
C ARG A 211 7.71 6.27 -0.79
N VAL A 212 7.64 5.32 -1.70
CA VAL A 212 8.19 3.97 -1.51
C VAL A 212 9.58 3.90 -2.14
N VAL A 213 10.55 3.37 -1.41
CA VAL A 213 11.93 3.21 -1.86
C VAL A 213 12.46 1.82 -1.50
N PHE A 214 13.43 1.36 -2.29
CA PHE A 214 14.16 0.12 -2.08
C PHE A 214 15.62 0.48 -1.82
N PRO A 215 16.06 0.60 -0.54
CA PRO A 215 17.43 0.93 -0.21
C PRO A 215 18.37 -0.20 -0.61
N THR A 216 19.67 0.10 -0.76
CA THR A 216 20.68 -0.94 -0.85
C THR A 216 20.79 -1.71 0.46
N PRO A 217 21.30 -2.97 0.48
CA PRO A 217 21.50 -3.72 1.72
C PRO A 217 22.31 -2.95 2.77
N ASP A 218 23.38 -2.25 2.36
CA ASP A 218 24.20 -1.45 3.26
C ASP A 218 23.41 -0.26 3.85
N ALA A 219 22.63 0.45 3.03
CA ALA A 219 21.80 1.55 3.50
C ALA A 219 20.66 1.05 4.42
N TRP A 220 20.13 -0.15 4.14
CA TRP A 220 19.16 -0.79 5.02
C TRP A 220 19.78 -1.15 6.39
N ALA A 221 20.98 -1.72 6.40
CA ALA A 221 21.68 -2.08 7.64
C ALA A 221 22.15 -0.87 8.47
N ALA A 222 22.49 0.22 7.80
CA ALA A 222 23.11 1.40 8.44
C ALA A 222 22.13 2.25 9.28
N ALA A 223 20.81 2.14 9.10
CA ALA A 223 19.88 3.08 9.71
C ALA A 223 18.65 2.39 10.32
N ALA A 224 18.44 2.61 11.63
CA ALA A 224 17.14 2.35 12.26
C ALA A 224 16.13 3.44 11.86
N ARG A 225 14.85 3.10 11.87
CA ARG A 225 13.74 4.02 11.57
C ARG A 225 12.72 4.04 12.71
N PRO A 226 11.94 5.12 12.86
CA PRO A 226 10.92 5.24 13.91
C PRO A 226 9.86 4.13 13.85
N VAL A 227 9.62 3.60 12.67
CA VAL A 227 8.69 2.49 12.43
C VAL A 227 9.41 1.34 11.75
N SER A 228 9.21 0.14 12.28
CA SER A 228 9.68 -1.12 11.73
C SER A 228 8.52 -2.11 11.65
N VAL A 229 8.41 -2.82 10.55
CA VAL A 229 7.42 -3.86 10.32
C VAL A 229 8.10 -5.22 10.29
N MET A 230 7.82 -6.03 11.33
CA MET A 230 8.25 -7.42 11.40
C MET A 230 7.17 -8.33 10.84
N ASP A 231 7.49 -9.08 9.81
CA ASP A 231 6.65 -10.20 9.33
C ASP A 231 7.03 -11.48 10.06
N ALA A 232 6.05 -12.27 10.42
CA ALA A 232 6.26 -13.51 11.17
C ALA A 232 6.68 -14.73 10.29
N GLY A 233 6.75 -14.54 8.96
CA GLY A 233 7.17 -15.60 8.04
C GLY A 233 6.13 -16.68 7.78
N PHE A 234 4.83 -16.39 7.93
CA PHE A 234 3.78 -17.41 7.76
C PHE A 234 3.35 -17.66 6.32
N THR A 235 3.77 -16.84 5.37
CA THR A 235 3.26 -16.91 4.00
C THR A 235 4.35 -17.03 2.93
N GLU A 236 5.07 -15.97 2.63
CA GLU A 236 6.02 -15.93 1.51
C GLU A 236 7.49 -15.96 1.96
N LEU A 237 7.75 -15.73 3.24
CA LEU A 237 9.10 -15.65 3.78
C LEU A 237 9.45 -16.94 4.56
N ASP A 238 10.71 -17.31 4.54
CA ASP A 238 11.20 -18.52 5.22
C ASP A 238 11.36 -18.38 6.75
N GLY A 239 10.93 -17.25 7.30
CA GLY A 239 10.97 -16.97 8.73
C GLY A 239 10.64 -15.51 9.06
N PRO A 240 10.72 -15.13 10.33
CA PRO A 240 10.51 -13.75 10.75
C PRO A 240 11.55 -12.82 10.12
N ALA A 241 11.08 -11.75 9.46
CA ALA A 241 11.95 -10.76 8.82
C ALA A 241 11.40 -9.35 8.95
N GLU A 242 12.29 -8.37 9.00
CA GLU A 242 11.90 -6.97 8.86
C GLU A 242 11.67 -6.65 7.40
N THR A 243 10.43 -6.32 7.05
CA THR A 243 9.99 -6.21 5.64
C THR A 243 9.80 -4.80 5.16
N ALA A 244 9.48 -3.87 6.06
CA ALA A 244 9.31 -2.47 5.71
C ALA A 244 9.59 -1.56 6.91
N ARG A 245 9.94 -0.33 6.65
CA ARG A 245 10.16 0.74 7.63
C ARG A 245 9.46 2.00 7.18
N ALA A 246 9.18 2.92 8.12
CA ALA A 246 8.72 4.25 7.75
C ALA A 246 9.49 5.33 8.51
N VAL A 247 9.69 6.46 7.82
CA VAL A 247 10.31 7.68 8.33
C VAL A 247 9.58 8.91 7.78
N TRP A 248 9.60 10.03 8.56
CA TRP A 248 8.97 11.31 8.23
C TRP A 248 9.85 12.49 8.68
#